data_a8dec10ac1909ab22583a61549d23433
#
_entry.id   a8dec10ac1909ab22583a61549d23433
#
_cell.length_a   1.000
_cell.length_b   1.000
_cell.length_c   1.000
_cell.angle_alpha   90.00
_cell.angle_beta   90.00
_cell.angle_gamma   90.00
#
_symmetry.space_group_name_H-M   'P 1'
#
loop_
_entity.id
_entity.type
_entity.pdbx_description
1 polymer ?
#
loop_
_entity_poly.entity_id
_entity_poly.type
_entity_poly.pdbx_seq_one_letter_code
_entity_poly.pdbx_strand_id
1 'polypeptide(L)'
;MRILIAEDEQRTRQGLVRVLQSLGEQYEIVAQASNGKAALEMILEQKPDVVFIDIKMPFMDGLSVIEAARAQGVKTEFVIVSAYADFDFAKQSISLGVTEYLLKPLTRDEAEAVLKKIENKISGKNSYSRRKSRNLRDKYPDAHPMILQALDIIQSGFAGKISQKKLAEDLGLSQEYFSYLFG
;
A
#
# COMPACT_ATOMS: atom_id res chain seq x y z
N MET A 1 10.37 0.11 15.96
CA MET A 1 9.16 -0.31 15.21
C MET A 1 9.11 -1.82 15.19
N ARG A 2 7.99 -2.41 15.63
CA ARG A 2 7.77 -3.86 15.71
C ARG A 2 7.20 -4.39 14.40
N ILE A 3 7.89 -5.32 13.78
CA ILE A 3 7.58 -5.84 12.45
C ILE A 3 7.22 -7.33 12.53
N LEU A 4 6.14 -7.73 11.87
CA LEU A 4 5.80 -9.12 11.60
C LEU A 4 5.97 -9.40 10.11
N ILE A 5 6.50 -10.57 9.76
CA ILE A 5 6.65 -11.03 8.38
C ILE A 5 5.80 -12.28 8.20
N ALA A 6 4.91 -12.27 7.21
CA ALA A 6 4.07 -13.41 6.83
C ALA A 6 4.38 -13.81 5.38
N GLU A 7 5.04 -14.94 5.20
CA GLU A 7 5.54 -15.45 3.92
C GLU A 7 5.70 -16.96 4.04
N ASP A 8 5.12 -17.74 3.14
CA ASP A 8 5.16 -19.18 3.22
C ASP A 8 6.51 -19.77 2.77
N GLU A 9 7.15 -19.16 1.76
CA GLU A 9 8.43 -19.60 1.28
C GLU A 9 9.56 -19.20 2.24
N GLN A 10 10.22 -20.18 2.85
CA GLN A 10 11.27 -19.94 3.85
C GLN A 10 12.43 -19.08 3.34
N ARG A 11 12.87 -19.28 2.09
CA ARG A 11 13.99 -18.52 1.51
C ARG A 11 13.63 -17.05 1.34
N THR A 12 12.45 -16.78 0.82
CA THR A 12 11.91 -15.43 0.62
C THR A 12 11.70 -14.74 1.96
N ARG A 13 11.12 -15.43 2.94
CA ARG A 13 10.95 -14.92 4.31
C ARG A 13 12.28 -14.52 4.94
N GLN A 14 13.31 -15.38 4.84
CA GLN A 14 14.65 -15.06 5.35
C GLN A 14 15.31 -13.90 4.59
N GLY A 15 15.03 -13.77 3.29
CA GLY A 15 15.44 -12.61 2.49
C GLY A 15 14.86 -11.31 3.02
N LEU A 16 13.55 -11.27 3.28
CA LEU A 16 12.84 -10.12 3.86
C LEU A 16 13.40 -9.76 5.24
N VAL A 17 13.64 -10.76 6.11
CA VAL A 17 14.25 -10.55 7.42
C VAL A 17 15.60 -9.84 7.29
N ARG A 18 16.50 -10.32 6.41
CA ARG A 18 17.82 -9.71 6.19
C ARG A 18 17.73 -8.28 5.69
N VAL A 19 16.85 -8.02 4.73
CA VAL A 19 16.64 -6.67 4.19
C VAL A 19 16.19 -5.74 5.31
N LEU A 20 15.15 -6.09 6.06
CA LEU A 20 14.59 -5.25 7.12
C LEU A 20 15.57 -5.03 8.28
N GLN A 21 16.28 -6.07 8.72
CA GLN A 21 17.30 -5.95 9.76
C GLN A 21 18.51 -5.11 9.34
N SER A 22 18.85 -5.09 8.03
CA SER A 22 19.95 -4.26 7.52
C SER A 22 19.68 -2.76 7.60
N LEU A 23 18.42 -2.34 7.82
CA LEU A 23 18.01 -0.94 7.90
C LEU A 23 18.28 -0.30 9.27
N GLY A 24 18.54 -1.11 10.31
CA GLY A 24 18.91 -0.62 11.63
C GLY A 24 18.16 -1.31 12.78
N GLU A 25 18.71 -1.17 13.97
CA GLU A 25 18.19 -1.83 15.19
C GLU A 25 16.82 -1.31 15.66
N GLN A 26 16.39 -0.15 15.15
CA GLN A 26 15.06 0.39 15.42
C GLN A 26 13.92 -0.45 14.80
N TYR A 27 14.24 -1.39 13.91
CA TYR A 27 13.30 -2.29 13.23
C TYR A 27 13.42 -3.71 13.80
N GLU A 28 12.53 -4.04 14.72
CA GLU A 28 12.52 -5.32 15.42
C GLU A 28 11.56 -6.30 14.73
N ILE A 29 12.09 -7.46 14.31
CA ILE A 29 11.24 -8.55 13.79
C ILE A 29 10.69 -9.35 14.98
N VAL A 30 9.45 -9.07 15.36
CA VAL A 30 8.81 -9.68 16.53
C VAL A 30 8.20 -11.04 16.26
N ALA A 31 7.84 -11.32 15.00
CA ALA A 31 7.27 -12.62 14.61
C ALA A 31 7.48 -12.91 13.13
N GLN A 32 7.47 -14.20 12.80
CA GLN A 32 7.52 -14.72 11.44
C GLN A 32 6.47 -15.81 11.28
N ALA A 33 5.54 -15.65 10.34
CA ALA A 33 4.51 -16.62 10.02
C ALA A 33 4.77 -17.27 8.65
N SER A 34 4.49 -18.55 8.54
CA SER A 34 4.63 -19.32 7.30
C SER A 34 3.30 -19.63 6.61
N ASN A 35 2.21 -19.08 7.09
CA ASN A 35 0.88 -19.20 6.51
C ASN A 35 -0.06 -18.14 7.09
N GLY A 36 -1.19 -17.91 6.42
CA GLY A 36 -2.10 -16.84 6.80
C GLY A 36 -2.79 -17.05 8.15
N LYS A 37 -3.10 -18.30 8.54
CA LYS A 37 -3.73 -18.57 9.83
C LYS A 37 -2.80 -18.22 10.98
N ALA A 38 -1.55 -18.68 10.93
CA ALA A 38 -0.53 -18.34 11.91
C ALA A 38 -0.25 -16.82 11.91
N ALA A 39 -0.26 -16.18 10.74
CA ALA A 39 -0.09 -14.74 10.63
C ALA A 39 -1.18 -13.98 11.41
N LEU A 40 -2.46 -14.33 11.22
CA LEU A 40 -3.56 -13.70 11.93
C LEU A 40 -3.45 -13.87 13.45
N GLU A 41 -3.17 -15.09 13.91
CA GLU A 41 -2.97 -15.38 15.35
C GLU A 41 -1.86 -14.52 15.94
N MET A 42 -0.69 -14.48 15.28
CA MET A 42 0.46 -13.67 15.72
C MET A 42 0.19 -12.16 15.66
N ILE A 43 -0.56 -11.67 14.68
CA ILE A 43 -0.94 -10.25 14.59
C ILE A 43 -1.78 -9.84 15.80
N LEU A 44 -2.75 -10.67 16.18
CA LEU A 44 -3.64 -10.41 17.31
C LEU A 44 -2.90 -10.45 18.66
N GLU A 45 -1.97 -11.39 18.79
CA GLU A 45 -1.18 -11.59 20.00
C GLU A 45 -0.07 -10.53 20.15
N GLN A 46 0.76 -10.38 19.13
CA GLN A 46 1.95 -9.54 19.17
C GLN A 46 1.69 -8.06 18.94
N LYS A 47 0.56 -7.71 18.31
CA LYS A 47 0.17 -6.33 17.97
C LYS A 47 1.33 -5.54 17.35
N PRO A 48 1.89 -6.00 16.21
CA PRO A 48 3.01 -5.33 15.55
C PRO A 48 2.57 -3.95 15.02
N ASP A 49 3.55 -3.05 14.84
CA ASP A 49 3.31 -1.75 14.21
C ASP A 49 3.06 -1.91 12.71
N VAL A 50 3.78 -2.86 12.07
CA VAL A 50 3.66 -3.15 10.65
C VAL A 50 3.77 -4.64 10.37
N VAL A 51 3.03 -5.10 9.36
CA VAL A 51 3.08 -6.47 8.84
C VAL A 51 3.47 -6.41 7.36
N PHE A 52 4.57 -7.09 7.00
CA PHE A 52 4.91 -7.43 5.63
C PHE A 52 4.28 -8.78 5.32
N ILE A 53 3.38 -8.84 4.34
CA ILE A 53 2.56 -10.02 4.08
C ILE A 53 2.52 -10.39 2.59
N ASP A 54 2.77 -11.66 2.28
CA ASP A 54 2.47 -12.18 0.94
C ASP A 54 0.97 -12.41 0.78
N ILE A 55 0.49 -12.31 -0.46
CA ILE A 55 -0.89 -12.61 -0.80
C ILE A 55 -1.10 -14.13 -0.81
N LYS A 56 -0.24 -14.87 -1.51
CA LYS A 56 -0.45 -16.32 -1.70
C LYS A 56 0.20 -17.11 -0.59
N MET A 57 -0.59 -17.47 0.40
CA MET A 57 -0.17 -18.33 1.51
C MET A 57 -1.15 -19.50 1.72
N PRO A 58 -0.68 -20.64 2.26
CA PRO A 58 -1.54 -21.76 2.65
C PRO A 58 -2.56 -21.37 3.73
N PHE A 59 -3.70 -22.06 3.73
CA PHE A 59 -4.82 -21.99 4.69
C PHE A 59 -5.62 -20.68 4.67
N MET A 60 -4.97 -19.55 4.49
CA MET A 60 -5.60 -18.23 4.42
C MET A 60 -4.68 -17.30 3.63
N ASP A 61 -5.19 -16.68 2.59
CA ASP A 61 -4.43 -15.72 1.79
C ASP A 61 -4.23 -14.39 2.54
N GLY A 62 -3.24 -13.60 2.11
CA GLY A 62 -2.86 -12.37 2.80
C GLY A 62 -3.96 -11.32 2.84
N LEU A 63 -4.80 -11.20 1.81
CA LEU A 63 -5.92 -10.25 1.80
C LEU A 63 -6.99 -10.65 2.82
N SER A 64 -7.30 -11.94 2.91
CA SER A 64 -8.21 -12.49 3.92
C SER A 64 -7.67 -12.28 5.35
N VAL A 65 -6.35 -12.40 5.55
CA VAL A 65 -5.72 -12.06 6.85
C VAL A 65 -5.93 -10.59 7.21
N ILE A 66 -5.69 -9.68 6.25
CA ILE A 66 -5.85 -8.24 6.48
C ILE A 66 -7.32 -7.92 6.80
N GLU A 67 -8.26 -8.46 6.04
CA GLU A 67 -9.70 -8.27 6.26
C GLU A 67 -10.12 -8.75 7.65
N ALA A 68 -9.73 -9.97 8.04
CA ALA A 68 -10.03 -10.55 9.35
C ALA A 68 -9.41 -9.73 10.50
N ALA A 69 -8.18 -9.24 10.33
CA ALA A 69 -7.53 -8.37 11.31
C ALA A 69 -8.27 -7.02 11.43
N ARG A 70 -8.66 -6.40 10.31
CA ARG A 70 -9.44 -5.15 10.29
C ARG A 70 -10.80 -5.32 10.95
N ALA A 71 -11.50 -6.42 10.69
CA ALA A 71 -12.78 -6.75 11.34
C ALA A 71 -12.68 -6.84 12.87
N GLN A 72 -11.49 -7.20 13.40
CA GLN A 72 -11.18 -7.23 14.82
C GLN A 72 -10.61 -5.92 15.38
N GLY A 73 -10.64 -4.84 14.58
CA GLY A 73 -10.22 -3.50 15.01
C GLY A 73 -8.70 -3.31 15.08
N VAL A 74 -7.91 -4.19 14.46
CA VAL A 74 -6.44 -4.08 14.41
C VAL A 74 -6.03 -2.84 13.60
N LYS A 75 -5.19 -2.00 14.20
CA LYS A 75 -4.70 -0.74 13.60
C LYS A 75 -3.31 -0.86 12.97
N THR A 76 -2.71 -2.03 12.98
CA THR A 76 -1.42 -2.34 12.37
C THR A 76 -1.37 -1.87 10.91
N GLU A 77 -0.25 -1.32 10.47
CA GLU A 77 -0.02 -1.00 9.06
C GLU A 77 0.32 -2.27 8.29
N PHE A 78 -0.27 -2.42 7.10
CA PHE A 78 0.00 -3.58 6.24
C PHE A 78 0.75 -3.15 4.99
N VAL A 79 1.79 -3.91 4.66
CA VAL A 79 2.56 -3.81 3.41
C VAL A 79 2.47 -5.16 2.71
N ILE A 80 1.88 -5.19 1.54
CA ILE A 80 1.84 -6.40 0.73
C ILE A 80 3.16 -6.52 -0.03
N VAL A 81 3.76 -7.71 -0.03
CA VAL A 81 4.96 -8.05 -0.81
C VAL A 81 4.64 -9.28 -1.63
N SER A 82 4.39 -9.12 -2.93
CA SER A 82 3.89 -10.18 -3.80
C SER A 82 4.75 -10.39 -5.03
N ALA A 83 4.80 -11.63 -5.53
CA ALA A 83 5.41 -11.93 -6.83
C ALA A 83 4.51 -11.54 -8.02
N TYR A 84 3.29 -11.11 -7.78
CA TYR A 84 2.27 -10.86 -8.80
C TYR A 84 1.96 -9.38 -8.91
N ALA A 85 2.11 -8.83 -10.11
CA ALA A 85 1.61 -7.51 -10.49
C ALA A 85 0.15 -7.63 -10.96
N ASP A 86 -0.76 -8.03 -10.05
CA ASP A 86 -2.16 -8.27 -10.36
C ASP A 86 -3.00 -7.06 -9.95
N PHE A 87 -3.73 -6.53 -10.92
CA PHE A 87 -4.57 -5.33 -10.73
C PHE A 87 -5.69 -5.57 -9.72
N ASP A 88 -6.29 -6.76 -9.71
CA ASP A 88 -7.40 -7.07 -8.81
C ASP A 88 -6.92 -7.14 -7.36
N PHE A 89 -5.74 -7.72 -7.11
CA PHE A 89 -5.12 -7.70 -5.78
C PHE A 89 -4.76 -6.28 -5.33
N ALA A 90 -4.20 -5.47 -6.22
CA ALA A 90 -3.89 -4.07 -5.92
C ALA A 90 -5.16 -3.27 -5.57
N LYS A 91 -6.25 -3.46 -6.32
CA LYS A 91 -7.54 -2.81 -6.07
C LYS A 91 -8.15 -3.22 -4.72
N GLN A 92 -8.13 -4.51 -4.40
CA GLN A 92 -8.62 -5.01 -3.12
C GLN A 92 -7.78 -4.48 -1.95
N SER A 93 -6.45 -4.42 -2.10
CA SER A 93 -5.54 -3.90 -1.08
C SER A 93 -5.84 -2.44 -0.71
N ILE A 94 -6.21 -1.62 -1.70
CA ILE A 94 -6.62 -0.22 -1.49
C ILE A 94 -7.88 -0.16 -0.61
N SER A 95 -8.89 -1.00 -0.88
CA SER A 95 -10.14 -1.03 -0.10
C SER A 95 -9.93 -1.46 1.34
N LEU A 96 -8.94 -2.32 1.61
CA LEU A 96 -8.54 -2.79 2.93
C LEU A 96 -7.62 -1.81 3.69
N GLY A 97 -7.27 -0.68 3.08
CA GLY A 97 -6.41 0.33 3.69
C GLY A 97 -4.96 -0.14 3.88
N VAL A 98 -4.44 -0.91 2.94
CA VAL A 98 -3.03 -1.31 2.88
C VAL A 98 -2.16 -0.08 2.62
N THR A 99 -1.04 0.01 3.30
CA THR A 99 -0.14 1.18 3.22
C THR A 99 0.65 1.21 1.93
N GLU A 100 1.09 0.02 1.46
CA GLU A 100 1.85 -0.13 0.21
C GLU A 100 1.68 -1.53 -0.36
N TYR A 101 1.82 -1.64 -1.70
CA TYR A 101 1.87 -2.90 -2.44
C TYR A 101 3.21 -2.94 -3.20
N LEU A 102 4.08 -3.88 -2.84
CA LEU A 102 5.44 -4.01 -3.38
C LEU A 102 5.59 -5.34 -4.12
N LEU A 103 6.41 -5.32 -5.16
CA LEU A 103 6.73 -6.53 -5.91
C LEU A 103 8.00 -7.20 -5.37
N LYS A 104 8.02 -8.53 -5.36
CA LYS A 104 9.22 -9.32 -5.06
C LYS A 104 10.19 -9.29 -6.26
N PRO A 105 11.51 -9.21 -6.03
CA PRO A 105 12.18 -9.16 -4.73
C PRO A 105 12.17 -7.76 -4.12
N LEU A 106 11.87 -7.64 -2.83
CA LEU A 106 11.92 -6.36 -2.11
C LEU A 106 13.36 -5.87 -2.00
N THR A 107 13.62 -4.69 -2.50
CA THR A 107 14.93 -4.02 -2.38
C THR A 107 15.06 -3.31 -1.03
N ARG A 108 16.30 -3.00 -0.63
CA ARG A 108 16.58 -2.23 0.58
C ARG A 108 15.98 -0.83 0.53
N ASP A 109 16.06 -0.16 -0.62
CA ASP A 109 15.57 1.22 -0.78
C ASP A 109 14.04 1.28 -0.70
N GLU A 110 13.33 0.31 -1.29
CA GLU A 110 11.87 0.19 -1.17
C GLU A 110 11.44 -0.08 0.28
N ALA A 111 12.14 -1.00 0.96
CA ALA A 111 11.88 -1.30 2.36
C ALA A 111 12.09 -0.05 3.25
N GLU A 112 13.18 0.70 3.04
CA GLU A 112 13.46 1.93 3.77
C GLU A 112 12.40 3.01 3.50
N ALA A 113 12.01 3.19 2.25
CA ALA A 113 11.01 4.19 1.86
C ALA A 113 9.65 3.91 2.50
N VAL A 114 9.20 2.65 2.49
CA VAL A 114 7.90 2.29 3.08
C VAL A 114 7.92 2.38 4.60
N LEU A 115 9.01 1.98 5.27
CA LEU A 115 9.12 2.10 6.72
C LEU A 115 9.14 3.57 7.17
N LYS A 116 9.86 4.45 6.48
CA LYS A 116 9.82 5.90 6.73
C LYS A 116 8.43 6.49 6.56
N LYS A 117 7.67 6.05 5.54
CA LYS A 117 6.28 6.44 5.32
C LYS A 117 5.40 6.04 6.51
N ILE A 118 5.58 4.82 7.02
CA ILE A 118 4.85 4.29 8.17
C ILE A 118 5.24 5.02 9.46
N GLU A 119 6.53 5.27 9.71
CA GLU A 119 7.00 6.05 10.87
C GLU A 119 6.36 7.43 10.92
N ASN A 120 6.34 8.14 9.80
CA ASN A 120 5.70 9.44 9.70
C ASN A 120 4.19 9.37 9.96
N LYS A 121 3.53 8.28 9.54
CA LYS A 121 2.10 8.06 9.78
C LYS A 121 1.81 7.81 11.26
N ILE A 122 2.59 6.92 11.91
CA ILE A 122 2.42 6.55 13.32
C ILE A 122 2.79 7.71 14.25
N SER A 123 3.87 8.44 13.96
CA SER A 123 4.34 9.57 14.79
C SER A 123 3.47 10.83 14.71
N GLY A 124 2.39 10.79 13.96
CA GLY A 124 1.51 11.96 13.76
C GLY A 124 2.12 13.10 12.94
N LYS A 125 3.38 12.94 12.46
CA LYS A 125 4.06 13.97 11.65
C LYS A 125 3.38 14.20 10.30
N ASN A 126 2.52 13.29 9.87
CA ASN A 126 1.71 13.42 8.65
C ASN A 126 0.59 14.46 8.72
N SER A 127 0.30 15.03 9.89
CA SER A 127 -0.64 16.15 9.98
C SER A 127 -0.12 17.43 9.29
N TYR A 128 1.20 17.58 9.15
CA TYR A 128 1.81 18.66 8.38
C TYR A 128 1.88 18.37 6.87
N SER A 129 2.06 17.12 6.47
CA SER A 129 2.10 16.73 5.04
C SER A 129 0.71 16.71 4.40
N ARG A 130 -0.36 16.38 5.15
CA ARG A 130 -1.75 16.52 4.67
C ARG A 130 -2.17 17.95 4.38
N ARG A 131 -1.50 18.95 4.96
CA ARG A 131 -1.72 20.36 4.62
C ARG A 131 -0.89 20.86 3.44
N LYS A 132 0.21 20.16 3.07
CA LYS A 132 1.12 20.60 1.99
C LYS A 132 0.87 19.88 0.65
N SER A 133 0.34 18.65 0.64
CA SER A 133 -0.09 17.98 -0.59
C SER A 133 -1.61 18.11 -0.77
N ARG A 134 -2.07 19.35 -0.93
CA ARG A 134 -3.44 19.63 -1.42
C ARG A 134 -3.52 19.53 -2.94
N ASN A 135 -2.41 19.30 -3.60
CA ASN A 135 -2.38 19.26 -5.06
C ASN A 135 -2.15 17.81 -5.52
N LEU A 136 -3.16 17.21 -6.15
CA LEU A 136 -3.04 15.88 -6.77
C LEU A 136 -1.91 15.84 -7.80
N ARG A 137 -1.60 16.97 -8.41
CA ARG A 137 -0.52 17.14 -9.38
C ARG A 137 0.85 16.83 -8.78
N ASP A 138 1.10 17.24 -7.52
CA ASP A 138 2.38 17.01 -6.83
C ASP A 138 2.62 15.53 -6.50
N LYS A 139 1.55 14.74 -6.51
CA LYS A 139 1.61 13.28 -6.26
C LYS A 139 2.07 12.49 -7.49
N TYR A 140 1.91 13.08 -8.69
CA TYR A 140 2.22 12.42 -9.97
C TYR A 140 3.02 13.36 -10.88
N PRO A 141 4.25 13.77 -10.49
CA PRO A 141 5.04 14.79 -11.19
C PRO A 141 5.40 14.38 -12.63
N ASP A 142 5.53 13.08 -12.89
CA ASP A 142 5.92 12.54 -14.19
C ASP A 142 4.72 12.09 -15.05
N ALA A 143 3.48 12.38 -14.62
CA ALA A 143 2.29 12.03 -15.38
C ALA A 143 2.18 12.89 -16.65
N HIS A 144 1.59 12.30 -17.71
CA HIS A 144 1.34 13.02 -18.95
C HIS A 144 0.59 14.35 -18.68
N PRO A 145 0.91 15.48 -19.39
CA PRO A 145 0.32 16.80 -19.14
C PRO A 145 -1.21 16.82 -19.06
N MET A 146 -1.88 16.01 -19.87
CA MET A 146 -3.36 15.89 -19.87
C MET A 146 -3.88 15.19 -18.61
N ILE A 147 -3.13 14.23 -18.05
CA ILE A 147 -3.46 13.60 -16.76
C ILE A 147 -3.34 14.64 -15.65
N LEU A 148 -2.30 15.47 -15.67
CA LEU A 148 -2.13 16.57 -14.71
C LEU A 148 -3.27 17.57 -14.77
N GLN A 149 -3.76 17.92 -15.97
CA GLN A 149 -4.94 18.78 -16.12
C GLN A 149 -6.23 18.12 -15.60
N ALA A 150 -6.41 16.82 -15.86
CA ALA A 150 -7.56 16.09 -15.32
C ALA A 150 -7.56 16.08 -13.78
N LEU A 151 -6.38 15.90 -13.16
CA LEU A 151 -6.21 15.95 -11.71
C LEU A 151 -6.57 17.34 -11.13
N ASP A 152 -6.19 18.43 -11.82
CA ASP A 152 -6.55 19.79 -11.42
C ASP A 152 -8.07 20.04 -11.48
N ILE A 153 -8.75 19.54 -12.54
CA ILE A 153 -10.21 19.62 -12.70
C ILE A 153 -10.92 18.80 -11.60
N ILE A 154 -10.46 17.57 -11.35
CA ILE A 154 -11.01 16.72 -10.30
C ILE A 154 -10.85 17.39 -8.93
N GLN A 155 -9.70 17.98 -8.66
CA GLN A 155 -9.40 18.63 -7.39
C GLN A 155 -10.22 19.90 -7.17
N SER A 156 -10.45 20.69 -8.21
CA SER A 156 -11.25 21.92 -8.15
C SER A 156 -12.76 21.64 -8.10
N GLY A 157 -13.21 20.53 -8.70
CA GLY A 157 -14.62 20.15 -8.83
C GLY A 157 -15.14 19.16 -7.78
N PHE A 158 -14.40 18.87 -6.71
CA PHE A 158 -14.67 17.78 -5.74
C PHE A 158 -16.01 17.93 -4.97
N ALA A 159 -16.73 19.02 -5.12
CA ALA A 159 -18.06 19.23 -4.51
C ALA A 159 -19.23 18.62 -5.30
N GLY A 160 -18.99 17.98 -6.46
CA GLY A 160 -20.04 17.45 -7.35
C GLY A 160 -19.72 16.06 -7.92
N LYS A 161 -20.73 15.43 -8.54
CA LYS A 161 -20.53 14.17 -9.29
C LYS A 161 -19.72 14.47 -10.55
N ILE A 162 -18.48 14.02 -10.61
CA ILE A 162 -17.64 14.08 -11.80
C ILE A 162 -17.89 12.80 -12.61
N SER A 163 -18.34 12.94 -13.86
CA SER A 163 -18.46 11.82 -14.79
C SER A 163 -17.27 11.81 -15.75
N GLN A 164 -16.86 10.62 -16.19
CA GLN A 164 -15.80 10.44 -17.19
C GLN A 164 -16.07 11.24 -18.46
N LYS A 165 -17.35 11.28 -18.91
CA LYS A 165 -17.78 12.03 -20.09
C LYS A 165 -17.53 13.53 -19.92
N LYS A 166 -17.94 14.10 -18.78
CA LYS A 166 -17.73 15.53 -18.49
C LYS A 166 -16.25 15.88 -18.40
N LEU A 167 -15.44 15.00 -17.79
CA LEU A 167 -14.00 15.21 -17.69
C LEU A 167 -13.32 15.19 -19.07
N ALA A 168 -13.73 14.29 -19.95
CA ALA A 168 -13.26 14.27 -21.35
C ALA A 168 -13.63 15.55 -22.10
N GLU A 169 -14.87 16.01 -21.98
CA GLU A 169 -15.36 17.28 -22.59
C GLU A 169 -14.57 18.49 -22.08
N ASP A 170 -14.35 18.60 -20.76
CA ASP A 170 -13.61 19.70 -20.13
C ASP A 170 -12.12 19.73 -20.55
N LEU A 171 -11.56 18.58 -20.92
CA LEU A 171 -10.20 18.43 -21.47
C LEU A 171 -10.11 18.58 -22.97
N GLY A 172 -11.24 18.73 -23.68
CA GLY A 172 -11.30 18.78 -25.15
C GLY A 172 -10.95 17.46 -25.82
N LEU A 173 -11.17 16.32 -25.14
CA LEU A 173 -10.84 14.97 -25.60
C LEU A 173 -12.09 14.20 -26.03
N SER A 174 -11.94 13.27 -26.99
CA SER A 174 -12.96 12.26 -27.21
C SER A 174 -13.03 11.30 -26.02
N GLN A 175 -14.20 10.75 -25.72
CA GLN A 175 -14.40 9.80 -24.65
C GLN A 175 -13.56 8.53 -24.81
N GLU A 176 -13.32 8.11 -26.07
CA GLU A 176 -12.47 6.96 -26.41
C GLU A 176 -11.01 7.22 -26.10
N TYR A 177 -10.49 8.40 -26.48
CA TYR A 177 -9.10 8.78 -26.19
C TYR A 177 -8.86 9.00 -24.69
N PHE A 178 -9.85 9.58 -24.00
CA PHE A 178 -9.81 9.70 -22.55
C PHE A 178 -9.73 8.30 -21.87
N SER A 179 -10.57 7.35 -22.31
CA SER A 179 -10.54 5.98 -21.80
C SER A 179 -9.20 5.28 -22.07
N TYR A 180 -8.56 5.54 -23.19
CA TYR A 180 -7.23 5.02 -23.52
C TYR A 180 -6.14 5.58 -22.61
N LEU A 181 -6.20 6.86 -22.22
CA LEU A 181 -5.20 7.50 -21.36
C LEU A 181 -5.33 7.12 -19.86
N PHE A 182 -6.55 6.74 -19.44
CA PHE A 182 -6.87 6.47 -18.02
C PHE A 182 -7.32 5.02 -17.77
N GLY A 183 -7.26 4.17 -18.76
CA GLY A 183 -7.67 2.75 -18.72
C GLY A 183 -6.46 1.82 -18.55
#